data_77ae95c54c4ed6384cffd952dad82f28
#
_entry.id   77ae95c54c4ed6384cffd952dad82f28
#
_cell.length_a   1.000
_cell.length_b   1.000
_cell.length_c   1.000
_cell.angle_alpha   90.00
_cell.angle_beta   90.00
_cell.angle_gamma   90.00
#
_symmetry.space_group_name_H-M   'P 1'
#
loop_
_entity.id
_entity.type
_entity.pdbx_description
1 polymer ?
#
loop_
_entity_poly.entity_id
_entity_poly.type
_entity_poly.pdbx_seq_one_letter_code
_entity_poly.pdbx_strand_id
1 'polypeptide(L)'
;KKLKVVKAGDFVRVRIPDKGGFFQVGDKVFKVGGKAAFTMSPEACRTTLDQVAVPEKSPAQKEILAQARSQGLASLLPASASPVASAQTLTVRGREPQDMHVLDEPGVAGFELVLTPETLAGLKKVDHHRADWQGRVIWEIPPMLFGAEWDEYRRAVGMLAGQGFKRFRLNNLGHLPMFAGLSEISLLGGFRCYTLNSQAALAWQELGLGELTADLEDDRKNLQELLRRADHLPPLAITIYSPLVVMLSRIPVRGVRPGSVLRAEGGEGYRVFQRHGLTEVLAEQDVSLLGHLAELKRMGCTRIIVDLSQCGALSARGKQVLAACAADQPLPETTPFNYQRGLA
;
A
#
# COMPACT_ATOMS: atom_id res chain seq x y z
N LYS A 1 -39.35 4.53 -23.05
CA LYS A 1 -39.84 5.29 -21.88
C LYS A 1 -38.91 4.98 -20.73
N LYS A 2 -38.25 5.97 -20.12
CA LYS A 2 -37.50 5.82 -18.88
C LYS A 2 -38.51 5.58 -17.75
N LEU A 3 -38.50 4.41 -17.15
CA LEU A 3 -39.26 4.15 -15.94
C LEU A 3 -38.72 5.05 -14.82
N LYS A 4 -39.57 5.87 -14.23
CA LYS A 4 -39.20 6.79 -13.14
C LYS A 4 -39.09 6.09 -11.77
N VAL A 5 -39.83 5.02 -11.59
CA VAL A 5 -39.86 4.24 -10.33
C VAL A 5 -40.10 2.77 -10.69
N VAL A 6 -39.34 1.88 -10.03
CA VAL A 6 -39.48 0.42 -10.11
C VAL A 6 -39.79 -0.06 -8.70
N LYS A 7 -40.88 -0.82 -8.55
CA LYS A 7 -41.31 -1.42 -7.26
C LYS A 7 -40.72 -2.83 -7.12
N ALA A 8 -40.68 -3.32 -5.90
CA ALA A 8 -40.33 -4.72 -5.64
C ALA A 8 -41.32 -5.65 -6.36
N GLY A 9 -40.81 -6.60 -7.14
CA GLY A 9 -41.58 -7.52 -7.97
C GLY A 9 -41.74 -7.10 -9.43
N ASP A 10 -41.35 -5.87 -9.82
CA ASP A 10 -41.40 -5.45 -11.21
C ASP A 10 -40.29 -6.08 -12.04
N PHE A 11 -40.62 -6.49 -13.27
CA PHE A 11 -39.64 -6.92 -14.26
C PHE A 11 -39.04 -5.69 -14.95
N VAL A 12 -37.70 -5.60 -14.95
CA VAL A 12 -36.99 -4.51 -15.60
C VAL A 12 -36.08 -5.02 -16.71
N ARG A 13 -36.04 -4.32 -17.83
CA ARG A 13 -35.08 -4.58 -18.90
C ARG A 13 -33.89 -3.64 -18.70
N VAL A 14 -32.74 -4.20 -18.38
CA VAL A 14 -31.47 -3.47 -18.26
C VAL A 14 -30.70 -3.65 -19.57
N ARG A 15 -30.22 -2.54 -20.15
CA ARG A 15 -29.33 -2.58 -21.31
C ARG A 15 -27.91 -2.90 -20.83
N ILE A 16 -27.44 -4.08 -21.12
CA ILE A 16 -26.06 -4.49 -20.85
C ILE A 16 -25.19 -4.01 -22.01
N PRO A 17 -24.04 -3.39 -21.76
CA PRO A 17 -23.11 -3.01 -22.84
C PRO A 17 -22.61 -4.26 -23.60
N ASP A 18 -22.69 -4.24 -24.92
CA ASP A 18 -22.40 -5.36 -25.84
C ASP A 18 -20.93 -5.80 -25.92
N LYS A 19 -20.16 -5.68 -24.86
CA LYS A 19 -18.77 -6.16 -24.84
C LYS A 19 -18.60 -7.34 -23.90
N GLY A 20 -18.90 -8.50 -24.51
CA GLY A 20 -18.28 -9.78 -24.23
C GLY A 20 -18.33 -10.34 -22.82
N GLY A 21 -19.30 -11.24 -22.54
CA GLY A 21 -19.04 -12.35 -21.64
C GLY A 21 -19.12 -12.12 -20.13
N PHE A 22 -19.44 -10.93 -19.67
CA PHE A 22 -19.50 -10.64 -18.22
C PHE A 22 -20.79 -11.03 -17.52
N PHE A 23 -21.87 -11.34 -18.27
CA PHE A 23 -23.16 -11.68 -17.68
C PHE A 23 -23.72 -12.93 -18.35
N GLN A 24 -24.20 -13.87 -17.53
CA GLN A 24 -24.84 -15.11 -17.99
C GLN A 24 -26.27 -15.19 -17.46
N VAL A 25 -27.10 -16.00 -18.13
CA VAL A 25 -28.45 -16.29 -17.63
C VAL A 25 -28.33 -17.00 -16.28
N GLY A 26 -28.94 -16.41 -15.25
CA GLY A 26 -28.87 -16.92 -13.88
C GLY A 26 -28.00 -16.09 -12.94
N ASP A 27 -27.26 -15.11 -13.45
CA ASP A 27 -26.48 -14.20 -12.62
C ASP A 27 -27.40 -13.37 -11.72
N LYS A 28 -26.99 -13.22 -10.45
CA LYS A 28 -27.72 -12.39 -9.48
C LYS A 28 -27.39 -10.92 -9.70
N VAL A 29 -28.42 -10.11 -9.85
CA VAL A 29 -28.30 -8.66 -9.98
C VAL A 29 -28.62 -8.00 -8.65
N PHE A 30 -27.68 -7.21 -8.14
CA PHE A 30 -27.85 -6.46 -6.90
C PHE A 30 -27.95 -4.97 -7.17
N LYS A 31 -28.90 -4.30 -6.53
CA LYS A 31 -28.94 -2.84 -6.50
C LYS A 31 -27.93 -2.34 -5.47
N VAL A 32 -26.82 -1.75 -5.92
CA VAL A 32 -25.73 -1.27 -5.07
C VAL A 32 -25.96 0.16 -4.56
N GLY A 33 -26.92 0.89 -5.15
CA GLY A 33 -27.27 2.24 -4.75
C GLY A 33 -28.45 2.78 -5.51
N GLY A 34 -29.03 3.85 -5.04
CA GLY A 34 -30.09 4.62 -5.71
C GLY A 34 -29.68 6.07 -5.85
N LYS A 35 -30.41 6.82 -6.69
CA LYS A 35 -30.17 8.25 -6.92
C LYS A 35 -30.10 9.05 -5.59
N ALA A 36 -30.89 8.65 -4.60
CA ALA A 36 -30.88 9.27 -3.27
C ALA A 36 -29.58 9.03 -2.50
N ALA A 37 -28.93 7.87 -2.68
CA ALA A 37 -27.66 7.59 -2.01
C ALA A 37 -26.49 8.45 -2.52
N PHE A 38 -26.59 8.94 -3.78
CA PHE A 38 -25.56 9.80 -4.39
C PHE A 38 -25.91 11.30 -4.30
N THR A 39 -27.08 11.66 -3.76
CA THR A 39 -27.54 13.05 -3.61
C THR A 39 -27.70 13.47 -2.15
N MET A 40 -27.44 12.57 -1.21
CA MET A 40 -27.45 12.93 0.21
C MET A 40 -26.18 13.71 0.56
N SER A 41 -26.36 14.86 1.21
CA SER A 41 -25.23 15.58 1.79
C SER A 41 -24.57 14.77 2.91
N PRO A 42 -23.31 15.00 3.24
CA PRO A 42 -22.66 14.37 4.39
C PRO A 42 -23.45 14.53 5.71
N GLU A 43 -24.08 15.69 5.90
CA GLU A 43 -24.93 15.97 7.08
C GLU A 43 -26.18 15.10 7.08
N ALA A 44 -26.86 14.97 5.93
CA ALA A 44 -28.03 14.11 5.79
C ALA A 44 -27.66 12.62 6.02
N CYS A 45 -26.48 12.19 5.56
CA CYS A 45 -25.97 10.85 5.85
C CYS A 45 -25.72 10.65 7.35
N ARG A 46 -25.10 11.61 8.04
CA ARG A 46 -24.89 11.57 9.51
C ARG A 46 -26.22 11.49 10.25
N THR A 47 -27.16 12.37 9.94
CA THR A 47 -28.49 12.35 10.58
C THR A 47 -29.20 11.01 10.37
N THR A 48 -29.07 10.39 9.20
CA THR A 48 -29.65 9.06 8.93
C THR A 48 -28.93 7.98 9.74
N LEU A 49 -27.60 8.03 9.86
CA LEU A 49 -26.83 7.11 10.69
C LEU A 49 -27.16 7.24 12.19
N ASP A 50 -27.36 8.46 12.68
CA ASP A 50 -27.75 8.73 14.07
C ASP A 50 -29.18 8.19 14.38
N GLN A 51 -30.03 8.10 13.36
CA GLN A 51 -31.38 7.51 13.48
C GLN A 51 -31.39 5.98 13.40
N VAL A 52 -30.29 5.34 12.96
CA VAL A 52 -30.18 3.89 12.96
C VAL A 52 -30.01 3.44 14.42
N ALA A 53 -31.08 2.87 14.98
CA ALA A 53 -31.00 2.25 16.30
C ALA A 53 -29.94 1.14 16.27
N VAL A 54 -28.80 1.39 16.87
CA VAL A 54 -27.79 0.35 17.10
C VAL A 54 -28.43 -0.63 18.09
N PRO A 55 -28.64 -1.90 17.70
CA PRO A 55 -29.25 -2.87 18.59
C PRO A 55 -28.44 -2.94 19.89
N GLU A 56 -29.13 -2.80 21.03
CA GLU A 56 -28.46 -2.91 22.33
C GLU A 56 -27.77 -4.26 22.44
N LYS A 57 -26.49 -4.24 22.74
CA LYS A 57 -25.73 -5.49 22.93
C LYS A 57 -26.34 -6.28 24.08
N SER A 58 -26.60 -7.54 23.86
CA SER A 58 -27.08 -8.44 24.92
C SER A 58 -26.06 -8.48 26.09
N PRO A 59 -26.47 -8.83 27.30
CA PRO A 59 -25.56 -8.99 28.44
C PRO A 59 -24.36 -9.90 28.11
N ALA A 60 -24.61 -11.02 27.40
CA ALA A 60 -23.57 -11.94 26.97
C ALA A 60 -22.58 -11.29 25.97
N GLN A 61 -23.05 -10.47 25.03
CA GLN A 61 -22.17 -9.71 24.13
C GLN A 61 -21.36 -8.64 24.86
N LYS A 62 -21.95 -7.99 25.89
CA LYS A 62 -21.23 -7.01 26.73
C LYS A 62 -20.12 -7.72 27.53
N GLU A 63 -20.39 -8.92 28.04
CA GLU A 63 -19.41 -9.72 28.78
C GLU A 63 -18.27 -10.23 27.89
N ILE A 64 -18.58 -10.75 26.71
CA ILE A 64 -17.56 -11.16 25.70
C ILE A 64 -16.68 -9.96 25.31
N LEU A 65 -17.27 -8.77 25.13
CA LEU A 65 -16.51 -7.57 24.81
C LEU A 65 -15.66 -7.08 25.99
N ALA A 66 -16.16 -7.23 27.23
CA ALA A 66 -15.40 -6.89 28.44
C ALA A 66 -14.22 -7.87 28.62
N GLN A 67 -14.44 -9.17 28.40
CA GLN A 67 -13.39 -10.19 28.40
C GLN A 67 -12.38 -9.95 27.28
N ALA A 68 -12.82 -9.69 26.06
CA ALA A 68 -11.94 -9.38 24.94
C ALA A 68 -11.11 -8.11 25.19
N ARG A 69 -11.72 -7.08 25.83
CA ARG A 69 -11.00 -5.87 26.24
C ARG A 69 -9.98 -6.14 27.33
N SER A 70 -10.33 -6.90 28.36
CA SER A 70 -9.40 -7.24 29.45
C SER A 70 -8.26 -8.12 28.96
N GLN A 71 -8.54 -9.13 28.11
CA GLN A 71 -7.53 -9.95 27.45
C GLN A 71 -6.69 -9.13 26.47
N GLY A 72 -7.31 -8.27 25.68
CA GLY A 72 -6.61 -7.37 24.76
C GLY A 72 -5.70 -6.39 25.50
N LEU A 73 -6.13 -5.84 26.63
CA LEU A 73 -5.28 -5.00 27.48
C LEU A 73 -4.14 -5.80 28.14
N ALA A 74 -4.41 -7.03 28.58
CA ALA A 74 -3.40 -7.94 29.13
C ALA A 74 -2.38 -8.42 28.08
N SER A 75 -2.80 -8.49 26.81
CA SER A 75 -1.96 -8.86 25.67
C SER A 75 -1.27 -7.67 24.99
N LEU A 76 -1.42 -6.45 25.50
CA LEU A 76 -0.66 -5.31 25.01
C LEU A 76 0.83 -5.59 25.22
N LEU A 77 1.55 -5.61 24.12
CA LEU A 77 3.01 -5.77 24.17
C LEU A 77 3.62 -4.61 25.00
N PRO A 78 4.51 -4.90 25.93
CA PRO A 78 5.18 -3.86 26.68
C PRO A 78 5.95 -2.94 25.75
N ALA A 79 6.14 -1.68 26.15
CA ALA A 79 7.06 -0.81 25.44
C ALA A 79 8.50 -1.32 25.60
N SER A 80 9.27 -1.25 24.55
CA SER A 80 10.71 -1.55 24.57
C SER A 80 11.42 -0.63 25.55
N ALA A 81 12.41 -1.16 26.27
CA ALA A 81 13.11 -0.43 27.34
C ALA A 81 13.86 0.83 26.84
N SER A 82 14.33 0.84 25.63
CA SER A 82 14.87 2.01 24.90
C SER A 82 15.03 1.67 23.43
N PRO A 83 14.71 2.57 22.50
CA PRO A 83 15.07 2.33 21.11
C PRO A 83 16.60 2.30 20.99
N VAL A 84 17.11 1.17 20.52
CA VAL A 84 18.54 1.05 20.20
C VAL A 84 18.84 2.05 19.09
N ALA A 85 19.79 2.95 19.31
CA ALA A 85 20.25 3.92 18.32
C ALA A 85 21.05 3.23 17.20
N SER A 86 20.37 2.41 16.39
CA SER A 86 20.99 1.81 15.21
C SER A 86 20.93 2.78 14.01
N ALA A 87 21.88 2.61 13.08
CA ALA A 87 21.86 3.38 11.84
C ALA A 87 20.58 3.05 11.03
N GLN A 88 19.95 4.09 10.47
CA GLN A 88 18.83 3.88 9.56
C GLN A 88 19.33 3.27 8.25
N THR A 89 18.60 2.29 7.73
CA THR A 89 18.85 1.69 6.42
C THR A 89 17.85 2.23 5.41
N LEU A 90 18.35 2.67 4.26
CA LEU A 90 17.55 3.22 3.18
C LEU A 90 17.27 2.15 2.13
N THR A 91 16.00 1.93 1.82
CA THR A 91 15.55 1.20 0.63
C THR A 91 14.99 2.19 -0.38
N VAL A 92 15.42 2.10 -1.63
CA VAL A 92 14.88 2.90 -2.73
C VAL A 92 13.94 2.03 -3.57
N ARG A 93 12.71 2.47 -3.74
CA ARG A 93 11.75 1.85 -4.66
C ARG A 93 11.87 2.54 -6.01
N GLY A 94 12.32 1.80 -7.02
CA GLY A 94 12.57 2.29 -8.35
C GLY A 94 11.42 1.98 -9.32
N ARG A 95 11.59 2.46 -10.53
CA ARG A 95 10.64 2.30 -11.64
C ARG A 95 11.02 1.16 -12.58
N GLU A 96 12.30 1.04 -12.87
CA GLU A 96 12.85 0.16 -13.90
C GLU A 96 14.08 -0.58 -13.36
N PRO A 97 14.43 -1.74 -13.94
CA PRO A 97 15.63 -2.47 -13.52
C PRO A 97 16.92 -1.67 -13.58
N GLN A 98 17.04 -0.69 -14.49
CA GLN A 98 18.19 0.21 -14.58
C GLN A 98 18.37 1.07 -13.32
N ASP A 99 17.28 1.36 -12.60
CA ASP A 99 17.35 2.10 -11.34
C ASP A 99 18.11 1.32 -10.25
N MET A 100 18.36 -0.01 -10.42
CA MET A 100 19.17 -0.82 -9.48
C MET A 100 20.58 -0.26 -9.27
N HIS A 101 21.12 0.52 -10.23
CA HIS A 101 22.41 1.18 -10.06
C HIS A 101 22.45 2.13 -8.85
N VAL A 102 21.28 2.53 -8.30
CA VAL A 102 21.22 3.27 -7.03
C VAL A 102 21.81 2.46 -5.85
N LEU A 103 21.90 1.14 -5.97
CA LEU A 103 22.55 0.27 -4.98
C LEU A 103 24.07 0.54 -4.85
N ASP A 104 24.68 1.20 -5.83
CA ASP A 104 26.07 1.61 -5.79
C ASP A 104 26.26 2.91 -4.99
N GLU A 105 25.17 3.65 -4.70
CA GLU A 105 25.22 4.87 -3.91
C GLU A 105 25.42 4.55 -2.42
N PRO A 106 26.32 5.31 -1.75
CA PRO A 106 26.55 5.16 -0.31
C PRO A 106 25.25 5.34 0.50
N GLY A 107 24.99 4.45 1.45
CA GLY A 107 23.84 4.52 2.35
C GLY A 107 22.57 3.84 1.82
N VAL A 108 22.50 3.48 0.54
CA VAL A 108 21.38 2.68 0.02
C VAL A 108 21.61 1.21 0.37
N ALA A 109 20.76 0.65 1.23
CA ALA A 109 20.84 -0.73 1.68
C ALA A 109 20.03 -1.72 0.84
N GLY A 110 18.98 -1.24 0.16
CA GLY A 110 18.09 -2.07 -0.63
C GLY A 110 17.46 -1.34 -1.79
N PHE A 111 17.03 -2.12 -2.79
CA PHE A 111 16.27 -1.62 -3.92
C PHE A 111 14.99 -2.43 -4.10
N GLU A 112 13.87 -1.77 -4.33
CA GLU A 112 12.57 -2.40 -4.50
C GLU A 112 12.01 -2.12 -5.87
N LEU A 113 11.51 -3.18 -6.53
CA LEU A 113 10.95 -3.10 -7.87
C LEU A 113 9.66 -3.92 -7.96
N VAL A 114 8.62 -3.33 -8.55
CA VAL A 114 7.36 -4.04 -8.79
C VAL A 114 7.59 -5.13 -9.84
N LEU A 115 7.18 -6.34 -9.51
CA LEU A 115 7.24 -7.48 -10.42
C LEU A 115 6.16 -7.34 -11.50
N THR A 116 6.57 -7.12 -12.72
CA THR A 116 5.70 -7.05 -13.90
C THR A 116 6.39 -7.72 -15.08
N PRO A 117 5.66 -8.09 -16.15
CA PRO A 117 6.28 -8.61 -17.37
C PRO A 117 7.35 -7.67 -17.95
N GLU A 118 7.12 -6.35 -17.87
CA GLU A 118 8.04 -5.34 -18.39
C GLU A 118 9.32 -5.26 -17.54
N THR A 119 9.20 -5.30 -16.20
CA THR A 119 10.38 -5.27 -15.32
C THR A 119 11.19 -6.56 -15.44
N LEU A 120 10.53 -7.72 -15.60
CA LEU A 120 11.22 -8.98 -15.89
C LEU A 120 11.96 -8.95 -17.23
N ALA A 121 11.33 -8.42 -18.27
CA ALA A 121 11.98 -8.27 -19.59
C ALA A 121 13.15 -7.28 -19.51
N GLY A 122 13.00 -6.20 -18.76
CA GLY A 122 14.03 -5.20 -18.51
C GLY A 122 15.23 -5.73 -17.73
N LEU A 123 15.01 -6.68 -16.81
CA LEU A 123 16.07 -7.29 -16.01
C LEU A 123 17.17 -7.92 -16.86
N LYS A 124 16.82 -8.49 -18.02
CA LYS A 124 17.78 -9.08 -18.96
C LYS A 124 18.77 -8.08 -19.55
N LYS A 125 18.48 -6.77 -19.44
CA LYS A 125 19.31 -5.68 -19.97
C LYS A 125 20.27 -5.10 -18.92
N VAL A 126 20.17 -5.56 -17.69
CA VAL A 126 20.99 -5.11 -16.55
C VAL A 126 21.86 -6.30 -16.12
N ASP A 127 23.09 -6.03 -15.74
CA ASP A 127 23.95 -7.06 -15.14
C ASP A 127 23.46 -7.39 -13.71
N HIS A 128 22.36 -8.15 -13.67
CA HIS A 128 21.69 -8.56 -12.43
C HIS A 128 22.34 -9.75 -11.75
N HIS A 129 23.38 -10.33 -12.34
CA HIS A 129 24.16 -11.44 -11.77
C HIS A 129 25.19 -10.99 -10.74
N ARG A 130 25.27 -9.68 -10.47
CA ARG A 130 26.07 -9.17 -9.36
C ARG A 130 25.51 -9.74 -8.05
N ALA A 131 26.30 -10.62 -7.42
CA ALA A 131 25.88 -11.34 -6.22
C ALA A 131 25.53 -10.40 -5.04
N ASP A 132 26.19 -9.24 -4.96
CA ASP A 132 25.90 -8.19 -3.98
C ASP A 132 24.53 -7.52 -4.17
N TRP A 133 23.98 -7.50 -5.37
CA TRP A 133 22.66 -6.95 -5.63
C TRP A 133 21.53 -7.92 -5.30
N GLN A 134 21.70 -9.22 -5.59
CA GLN A 134 20.65 -10.22 -5.42
C GLN A 134 20.09 -10.26 -3.98
N GLY A 135 20.97 -10.13 -2.98
CA GLY A 135 20.56 -10.07 -1.57
C GLY A 135 19.91 -8.75 -1.14
N ARG A 136 20.05 -7.69 -1.95
CA ARG A 136 19.57 -6.33 -1.65
C ARG A 136 18.33 -5.94 -2.44
N VAL A 137 18.01 -6.67 -3.54
CA VAL A 137 16.82 -6.41 -4.34
C VAL A 137 15.60 -7.08 -3.71
N ILE A 138 14.51 -6.30 -3.62
CA ILE A 138 13.19 -6.73 -3.15
C ILE A 138 12.24 -6.70 -4.35
N TRP A 139 11.62 -7.84 -4.65
CA TRP A 139 10.57 -7.93 -5.66
C TRP A 139 9.21 -7.73 -5.02
N GLU A 140 8.54 -6.64 -5.37
CA GLU A 140 7.21 -6.33 -4.88
C GLU A 140 6.15 -6.99 -5.78
N ILE A 141 5.26 -7.77 -5.19
CA ILE A 141 4.11 -8.34 -5.89
C ILE A 141 3.07 -7.24 -6.09
N PRO A 142 2.55 -7.02 -7.32
CA PRO A 142 1.53 -6.00 -7.57
C PRO A 142 0.34 -6.16 -6.62
N PRO A 143 -0.27 -5.06 -6.15
CA PRO A 143 -1.33 -5.11 -5.14
C PRO A 143 -2.59 -5.85 -5.61
N MET A 144 -2.83 -5.87 -6.91
CA MET A 144 -3.94 -6.58 -7.55
C MET A 144 -3.41 -7.47 -8.66
N LEU A 145 -3.74 -8.77 -8.59
CA LEU A 145 -3.50 -9.73 -9.65
C LEU A 145 -4.84 -10.22 -10.20
N PHE A 146 -4.90 -10.36 -11.50
CA PHE A 146 -6.06 -10.95 -12.15
C PHE A 146 -5.92 -12.47 -12.13
N GLY A 147 -7.04 -13.20 -11.98
CA GLY A 147 -6.99 -14.65 -11.83
C GLY A 147 -6.23 -15.38 -12.93
N ALA A 148 -6.30 -14.87 -14.18
CA ALA A 148 -5.54 -15.43 -15.30
C ALA A 148 -4.02 -15.23 -15.20
N GLU A 149 -3.55 -14.23 -14.46
CA GLU A 149 -2.14 -13.88 -14.31
C GLU A 149 -1.46 -14.60 -13.15
N TRP A 150 -2.26 -15.17 -12.22
CA TRP A 150 -1.76 -15.78 -10.99
C TRP A 150 -0.63 -16.79 -11.22
N ASP A 151 -0.82 -17.73 -12.16
CA ASP A 151 0.18 -18.76 -12.44
C ASP A 151 1.44 -18.19 -13.12
N GLU A 152 1.32 -17.10 -13.86
CA GLU A 152 2.45 -16.40 -14.45
C GLU A 152 3.31 -15.76 -13.37
N TYR A 153 2.69 -15.05 -12.43
CA TYR A 153 3.40 -14.44 -11.31
C TYR A 153 4.03 -15.49 -10.40
N ARG A 154 3.34 -16.61 -10.15
CA ARG A 154 3.91 -17.72 -9.37
C ARG A 154 5.15 -18.30 -10.04
N ARG A 155 5.12 -18.51 -11.36
CA ARG A 155 6.29 -18.98 -12.13
C ARG A 155 7.43 -17.95 -12.11
N ALA A 156 7.10 -16.66 -12.24
CA ALA A 156 8.09 -15.58 -12.18
C ALA A 156 8.79 -15.52 -10.81
N VAL A 157 8.04 -15.64 -9.71
CA VAL A 157 8.60 -15.75 -8.35
C VAL A 157 9.55 -16.94 -8.23
N GLY A 158 9.12 -18.13 -8.69
CA GLY A 158 9.99 -19.33 -8.67
C GLY A 158 11.27 -19.16 -9.50
N MET A 159 11.17 -18.53 -10.67
CA MET A 159 12.31 -18.22 -11.51
C MET A 159 13.29 -17.26 -10.82
N LEU A 160 12.79 -16.18 -10.27
CA LEU A 160 13.61 -15.19 -9.54
C LEU A 160 14.28 -15.80 -8.31
N ALA A 161 13.57 -16.62 -7.55
CA ALA A 161 14.13 -17.35 -6.42
C ALA A 161 15.26 -18.30 -6.86
N GLY A 162 15.08 -19.01 -7.98
CA GLY A 162 16.11 -19.85 -8.61
C GLY A 162 17.33 -19.08 -9.11
N GLN A 163 17.16 -17.81 -9.46
CA GLN A 163 18.25 -16.89 -9.84
C GLN A 163 18.98 -16.26 -8.64
N GLY A 164 18.57 -16.57 -7.40
CA GLY A 164 19.21 -16.07 -6.19
C GLY A 164 18.53 -14.87 -5.54
N PHE A 165 17.44 -14.35 -6.10
CA PHE A 165 16.65 -13.32 -5.40
C PHE A 165 15.86 -13.96 -4.27
N LYS A 166 16.01 -13.42 -3.05
CA LYS A 166 15.45 -14.04 -1.84
C LYS A 166 14.40 -13.17 -1.15
N ARG A 167 14.23 -11.91 -1.54
CA ARG A 167 13.39 -10.94 -0.83
C ARG A 167 12.19 -10.55 -1.67
N PHE A 168 10.99 -10.77 -1.12
CA PHE A 168 9.72 -10.48 -1.82
C PHE A 168 8.78 -9.70 -0.90
N ARG A 169 8.20 -8.61 -1.41
CA ARG A 169 7.22 -7.80 -0.70
C ARG A 169 5.83 -8.12 -1.17
N LEU A 170 4.94 -8.40 -0.20
CA LEU A 170 3.54 -8.72 -0.41
C LEU A 170 2.67 -7.50 -0.13
N ASN A 171 1.57 -7.36 -0.86
CA ASN A 171 0.60 -6.28 -0.67
C ASN A 171 -0.79 -6.79 -0.27
N ASN A 172 -1.00 -8.08 -0.20
CA ASN A 172 -2.20 -8.68 0.36
C ASN A 172 -1.98 -10.15 0.78
N LEU A 173 -2.89 -10.66 1.61
CA LEU A 173 -2.86 -12.03 2.15
C LEU A 173 -2.87 -13.10 1.04
N GLY A 174 -3.58 -12.83 -0.06
CA GLY A 174 -3.69 -13.76 -1.18
C GLY A 174 -2.37 -14.06 -1.90
N HIS A 175 -1.31 -13.29 -1.66
CA HIS A 175 0.00 -13.55 -2.25
C HIS A 175 0.78 -14.69 -1.57
N LEU A 176 0.48 -15.01 -0.31
CA LEU A 176 1.24 -16.03 0.46
C LEU A 176 1.35 -17.38 -0.25
N PRO A 177 0.29 -17.94 -0.88
CA PRO A 177 0.39 -19.24 -1.55
C PRO A 177 1.38 -19.27 -2.73
N MET A 178 1.81 -18.12 -3.29
CA MET A 178 2.81 -18.08 -4.37
C MET A 178 4.17 -18.61 -3.91
N PHE A 179 4.45 -18.51 -2.62
CA PHE A 179 5.75 -18.85 -2.02
C PHE A 179 5.76 -20.25 -1.42
N ALA A 180 4.64 -20.99 -1.50
CA ALA A 180 4.56 -22.35 -0.99
C ALA A 180 5.59 -23.26 -1.69
N GLY A 181 6.40 -23.97 -0.87
CA GLY A 181 7.45 -24.85 -1.37
C GLY A 181 8.78 -24.17 -1.74
N LEU A 182 8.87 -22.83 -1.62
CA LEU A 182 10.15 -22.14 -1.77
C LEU A 182 10.86 -22.05 -0.42
N SER A 183 12.15 -22.40 -0.41
CA SER A 183 13.02 -22.30 0.77
C SER A 183 13.86 -21.03 0.73
N GLU A 184 14.34 -20.60 1.90
CA GLU A 184 15.25 -19.45 2.06
C GLU A 184 14.71 -18.12 1.47
N ILE A 185 13.39 -17.95 1.49
CA ILE A 185 12.72 -16.72 1.05
C ILE A 185 12.41 -15.85 2.26
N SER A 186 12.70 -14.56 2.14
CA SER A 186 12.32 -13.52 3.09
C SER A 186 11.09 -12.79 2.58
N LEU A 187 9.97 -12.92 3.27
CA LEU A 187 8.72 -12.24 2.96
C LEU A 187 8.62 -10.94 3.74
N LEU A 188 8.27 -9.87 3.04
CA LEU A 188 8.09 -8.54 3.59
C LEU A 188 6.66 -8.06 3.33
N GLY A 189 6.06 -7.34 4.27
CA GLY A 189 4.75 -6.73 4.11
C GLY A 189 4.86 -5.31 3.56
N GLY A 190 4.13 -5.01 2.50
CA GLY A 190 3.99 -3.66 1.97
C GLY A 190 3.00 -2.83 2.82
N PHE A 191 2.95 -1.51 2.58
CA PHE A 191 2.04 -0.62 3.32
C PHE A 191 0.56 -1.00 3.16
N ARG A 192 0.17 -1.65 2.04
CA ARG A 192 -1.19 -2.18 1.80
C ARG A 192 -1.54 -3.41 2.65
N CYS A 193 -0.64 -3.90 3.47
CA CYS A 193 -0.95 -4.87 4.51
C CYS A 193 -1.63 -4.24 5.73
N TYR A 194 -1.83 -2.93 5.71
CA TYR A 194 -2.54 -2.16 6.75
C TYR A 194 -2.03 -2.44 8.17
N THR A 195 -0.71 -2.35 8.34
CA THR A 195 -0.06 -2.55 9.65
C THR A 195 -0.28 -1.31 10.53
N LEU A 196 -1.52 -1.12 11.00
CA LEU A 196 -1.93 0.06 11.78
C LEU A 196 -1.85 -0.16 13.30
N ASN A 197 -1.52 -1.34 13.75
CA ASN A 197 -1.38 -1.65 15.17
C ASN A 197 -0.52 -2.89 15.42
N SER A 198 -0.10 -3.08 16.66
CA SER A 198 0.76 -4.21 17.05
C SER A 198 0.13 -5.58 16.82
N GLN A 199 -1.20 -5.72 16.91
CA GLN A 199 -1.87 -6.99 16.67
C GLN A 199 -1.84 -7.37 15.19
N ALA A 200 -2.04 -6.40 14.30
CA ALA A 200 -1.86 -6.60 12.86
C ALA A 200 -0.41 -7.01 12.53
N ALA A 201 0.57 -6.36 13.17
CA ALA A 201 1.98 -6.69 12.98
C ALA A 201 2.31 -8.13 13.44
N LEU A 202 1.79 -8.55 14.60
CA LEU A 202 1.95 -9.93 15.09
C LEU A 202 1.28 -10.96 14.17
N ALA A 203 0.06 -10.68 13.70
CA ALA A 203 -0.63 -11.57 12.78
C ALA A 203 0.16 -11.78 11.47
N TRP A 204 0.77 -10.74 10.93
CA TRP A 204 1.64 -10.87 9.78
C TRP A 204 2.92 -11.63 10.09
N GLN A 205 3.50 -11.44 11.28
CA GLN A 205 4.66 -12.22 11.74
C GLN A 205 4.33 -13.70 11.84
N GLU A 206 3.18 -14.06 12.41
CA GLU A 206 2.71 -15.45 12.50
C GLU A 206 2.53 -16.08 11.11
N LEU A 207 2.20 -15.28 10.10
CA LEU A 207 2.12 -15.69 8.70
C LEU A 207 3.48 -15.73 8.00
N GLY A 208 4.58 -15.48 8.72
CA GLY A 208 5.95 -15.63 8.22
C GLY A 208 6.57 -14.37 7.61
N LEU A 209 5.98 -13.19 7.79
CA LEU A 209 6.59 -11.94 7.33
C LEU A 209 7.66 -11.47 8.32
N GLY A 210 8.88 -11.28 7.81
CA GLY A 210 10.05 -10.87 8.60
C GLY A 210 10.29 -9.36 8.68
N GLU A 211 9.55 -8.57 7.93
CA GLU A 211 9.58 -7.10 7.93
C GLU A 211 8.22 -6.57 7.48
N LEU A 212 7.80 -5.43 8.00
CA LEU A 212 6.55 -4.78 7.62
C LEU A 212 6.79 -3.33 7.23
N THR A 213 5.94 -2.79 6.38
CA THR A 213 5.93 -1.35 6.07
C THR A 213 4.71 -0.72 6.74
N ALA A 214 4.93 0.39 7.45
CA ALA A 214 3.86 1.18 8.02
C ALA A 214 2.94 1.72 6.91
N ASP A 215 1.67 1.90 7.24
CA ASP A 215 0.72 2.49 6.31
C ASP A 215 1.08 3.96 6.01
N LEU A 216 0.89 4.39 4.76
CA LEU A 216 1.12 5.77 4.35
C LEU A 216 0.11 6.76 4.96
N GLU A 217 -1.05 6.25 5.35
CA GLU A 217 -2.10 7.06 5.99
C GLU A 217 -1.92 7.21 7.50
N ASP A 218 -0.92 6.54 8.09
CA ASP A 218 -0.69 6.53 9.52
C ASP A 218 -0.20 7.88 10.05
N ASP A 219 -0.50 8.14 11.31
CA ASP A 219 -0.10 9.37 11.97
C ASP A 219 1.14 9.18 12.87
N ARG A 220 1.76 10.30 13.20
CA ARG A 220 2.96 10.37 14.04
C ARG A 220 2.79 9.66 15.39
N LYS A 221 1.62 9.82 16.02
CA LYS A 221 1.35 9.27 17.36
C LYS A 221 1.25 7.74 17.30
N ASN A 222 0.53 7.22 16.32
CA ASN A 222 0.39 5.78 16.14
C ASN A 222 1.72 5.13 15.71
N LEU A 223 2.47 5.74 14.80
CA LEU A 223 3.81 5.28 14.43
C LEU A 223 4.74 5.23 15.65
N GLN A 224 4.71 6.24 16.52
CA GLN A 224 5.48 6.23 17.75
C GLN A 224 5.08 5.06 18.67
N GLU A 225 3.80 4.78 18.81
CA GLU A 225 3.31 3.66 19.62
C GLU A 225 3.71 2.28 19.05
N LEU A 226 3.73 2.13 17.73
CA LEU A 226 4.22 0.91 17.08
C LEU A 226 5.72 0.74 17.28
N LEU A 227 6.51 1.78 17.02
CA LEU A 227 7.97 1.75 17.15
C LEU A 227 8.44 1.51 18.59
N ARG A 228 7.68 1.96 19.58
CA ARG A 228 7.94 1.66 21.02
C ARG A 228 7.87 0.18 21.37
N ARG A 229 7.33 -0.66 20.48
CA ARG A 229 7.19 -2.11 20.65
C ARG A 229 8.08 -2.90 19.70
N ALA A 230 9.07 -2.26 19.10
CA ALA A 230 9.91 -2.84 18.06
C ALA A 230 10.63 -4.13 18.48
N ASP A 231 10.94 -4.31 19.77
CA ASP A 231 11.59 -5.53 20.28
C ASP A 231 10.68 -6.76 20.21
N HIS A 232 9.37 -6.56 20.06
CA HIS A 232 8.36 -7.62 20.04
C HIS A 232 7.71 -7.80 18.68
N LEU A 233 8.04 -6.97 17.71
CA LEU A 233 7.43 -6.92 16.39
C LEU A 233 8.47 -7.13 15.30
N PRO A 234 8.08 -7.57 14.11
CA PRO A 234 8.95 -7.49 12.95
C PRO A 234 9.44 -6.05 12.73
N PRO A 235 10.67 -5.85 12.25
CA PRO A 235 11.14 -4.52 11.89
C PRO A 235 10.13 -3.78 11.04
N LEU A 236 9.84 -2.52 11.43
CA LEU A 236 8.89 -1.66 10.72
C LEU A 236 9.64 -0.65 9.85
N ALA A 237 9.42 -0.70 8.55
CA ALA A 237 9.90 0.28 7.59
C ALA A 237 8.89 1.42 7.46
N ILE A 238 9.36 2.66 7.38
CA ILE A 238 8.53 3.85 7.16
C ILE A 238 8.86 4.44 5.80
N THR A 239 7.83 4.63 4.97
CA THR A 239 7.99 5.34 3.69
C THR A 239 8.05 6.84 3.97
N ILE A 240 9.20 7.43 3.67
CA ILE A 240 9.50 8.85 3.95
C ILE A 240 9.32 9.77 2.74
N TYR A 241 9.19 9.20 1.56
CA TYR A 241 8.82 9.90 0.33
C TYR A 241 8.09 8.92 -0.59
N SER A 242 6.94 9.34 -1.11
CA SER A 242 6.15 8.53 -2.05
C SER A 242 5.17 9.39 -2.84
N PRO A 243 4.93 9.07 -4.11
CA PRO A 243 3.70 9.52 -4.77
C PRO A 243 2.50 8.96 -4.02
N LEU A 244 1.49 9.79 -3.77
CA LEU A 244 0.28 9.38 -3.06
C LEU A 244 -0.75 8.81 -4.03
N VAL A 245 -0.85 7.48 -4.07
CA VAL A 245 -1.89 6.78 -4.83
C VAL A 245 -3.17 6.75 -4.01
N VAL A 246 -4.14 7.58 -4.39
CA VAL A 246 -5.44 7.71 -3.71
C VAL A 246 -6.49 6.71 -4.22
N MET A 247 -6.30 6.15 -5.42
CA MET A 247 -7.19 5.13 -5.96
C MET A 247 -6.48 4.20 -6.93
N LEU A 248 -6.78 2.92 -6.82
CA LEU A 248 -6.48 1.89 -7.82
C LEU A 248 -7.79 1.29 -8.33
N SER A 249 -7.94 1.16 -9.64
CA SER A 249 -9.15 0.61 -10.24
C SER A 249 -8.83 -0.25 -11.45
N ARG A 250 -9.62 -1.31 -11.64
CA ARG A 250 -9.63 -2.09 -12.89
C ARG A 250 -10.37 -1.38 -14.02
N ILE A 251 -11.18 -0.38 -13.71
CA ILE A 251 -11.99 0.34 -14.69
C ILE A 251 -11.10 1.36 -15.39
N PRO A 252 -10.89 1.23 -16.71
CA PRO A 252 -10.10 2.21 -17.43
C PRO A 252 -10.83 3.55 -17.50
N VAL A 253 -10.16 4.62 -17.15
CA VAL A 253 -10.66 5.98 -17.38
C VAL A 253 -10.38 6.36 -18.83
N ARG A 254 -11.44 6.68 -19.58
CA ARG A 254 -11.35 7.06 -20.98
C ARG A 254 -11.38 8.57 -21.14
N GLY A 255 -10.74 9.07 -22.21
CA GLY A 255 -10.76 10.50 -22.53
C GLY A 255 -9.86 11.37 -21.66
N VAL A 256 -9.06 10.78 -20.78
CA VAL A 256 -8.07 11.48 -19.97
C VAL A 256 -6.66 11.16 -20.50
N ARG A 257 -5.90 12.20 -20.79
CA ARG A 257 -4.48 12.05 -21.18
C ARG A 257 -3.68 11.60 -19.97
N PRO A 258 -2.90 10.52 -20.07
CA PRO A 258 -2.07 10.04 -18.96
C PRO A 258 -1.19 11.15 -18.37
N GLY A 259 -1.21 11.29 -17.05
CA GLY A 259 -0.42 12.29 -16.32
C GLY A 259 -0.99 13.71 -16.32
N SER A 260 -2.09 13.99 -17.06
CA SER A 260 -2.77 15.29 -16.95
C SER A 260 -3.38 15.47 -15.56
N VAL A 261 -3.34 16.71 -15.07
CA VAL A 261 -3.97 17.07 -13.80
C VAL A 261 -5.45 17.28 -13.98
N LEU A 262 -6.26 16.53 -13.26
CA LEU A 262 -7.70 16.75 -13.10
C LEU A 262 -7.93 17.52 -11.81
N ARG A 263 -8.83 18.51 -11.83
CA ARG A 263 -9.24 19.27 -10.64
C ARG A 263 -10.57 18.75 -10.13
N ALA A 264 -10.66 18.43 -8.85
CA ALA A 264 -11.93 18.18 -8.17
C ALA A 264 -12.67 19.51 -7.92
N GLU A 265 -13.94 19.41 -7.52
CA GLU A 265 -14.75 20.59 -7.17
C GLU A 265 -14.15 21.40 -6.00
N GLY A 266 -13.45 20.73 -5.08
CA GLY A 266 -12.71 21.36 -3.96
C GLY A 266 -11.38 21.99 -4.34
N GLY A 267 -10.95 21.88 -5.62
CA GLY A 267 -9.71 22.45 -6.14
C GLY A 267 -8.51 21.50 -6.07
N GLU A 268 -8.62 20.34 -5.41
CA GLU A 268 -7.56 19.35 -5.33
C GLU A 268 -7.19 18.80 -6.71
N GLY A 269 -5.89 18.66 -6.94
CA GLY A 269 -5.35 18.11 -8.19
C GLY A 269 -5.05 16.63 -8.11
N TYR A 270 -5.42 15.92 -9.19
CA TYR A 270 -5.15 14.49 -9.31
C TYR A 270 -4.57 14.16 -10.68
N ARG A 271 -3.59 13.28 -10.73
CA ARG A 271 -3.01 12.76 -11.96
C ARG A 271 -3.49 11.33 -12.19
N VAL A 272 -3.93 11.02 -13.40
CA VAL A 272 -4.45 9.69 -13.75
C VAL A 272 -3.48 9.00 -14.69
N PHE A 273 -3.13 7.76 -14.36
CA PHE A 273 -2.29 6.90 -15.18
C PHE A 273 -3.00 5.57 -15.44
N GLN A 274 -2.64 4.93 -16.53
CA GLN A 274 -3.02 3.54 -16.80
C GLN A 274 -1.73 2.73 -16.91
N ARG A 275 -1.55 1.78 -15.99
CA ARG A 275 -0.35 0.95 -15.90
C ARG A 275 -0.75 -0.46 -15.49
N HIS A 276 -0.13 -1.45 -16.10
CA HIS A 276 -0.33 -2.86 -15.75
C HIS A 276 -1.81 -3.28 -15.63
N GLY A 277 -2.64 -2.80 -16.57
CA GLY A 277 -4.07 -3.09 -16.56
C GLY A 277 -4.89 -2.37 -15.49
N LEU A 278 -4.27 -1.48 -14.70
CA LEU A 278 -4.91 -0.69 -13.64
C LEU A 278 -4.95 0.79 -14.01
N THR A 279 -6.00 1.45 -13.55
CA THR A 279 -6.06 2.91 -13.45
C THR A 279 -5.53 3.31 -12.08
N GLU A 280 -4.51 4.15 -12.06
CA GLU A 280 -3.93 4.75 -10.87
C GLU A 280 -4.31 6.23 -10.83
N VAL A 281 -4.90 6.67 -9.74
CA VAL A 281 -5.14 8.10 -9.46
C VAL A 281 -4.19 8.52 -8.36
N LEU A 282 -3.34 9.48 -8.67
CA LEU A 282 -2.35 10.03 -7.74
C LEU A 282 -2.74 11.44 -7.35
N ALA A 283 -2.54 11.81 -6.10
CA ALA A 283 -2.58 13.20 -5.69
C ALA A 283 -1.52 14.03 -6.45
N GLU A 284 -1.77 15.32 -6.61
CA GLU A 284 -0.84 16.22 -7.28
C GLU A 284 0.46 16.37 -6.49
N GLN A 285 0.37 16.40 -5.16
CA GLN A 285 1.50 16.48 -4.24
C GLN A 285 1.94 15.07 -3.79
N ASP A 286 3.24 14.86 -3.78
CA ASP A 286 3.83 13.66 -3.18
C ASP A 286 3.86 13.78 -1.65
N VAL A 287 3.77 12.64 -0.96
CA VAL A 287 4.00 12.57 0.49
C VAL A 287 5.49 12.68 0.77
N SER A 288 5.86 13.48 1.78
CA SER A 288 7.23 13.59 2.23
C SER A 288 7.33 13.80 3.73
N LEU A 289 8.13 12.96 4.38
CA LEU A 289 8.58 13.09 5.76
C LEU A 289 10.07 13.51 5.82
N LEU A 290 10.62 13.97 4.72
CA LEU A 290 11.96 14.56 4.67
C LEU A 290 11.97 15.84 5.52
N GLY A 291 12.99 16.00 6.35
CA GLY A 291 13.02 16.98 7.44
C GLY A 291 12.53 16.43 8.78
N HIS A 292 12.04 15.16 8.83
CA HIS A 292 11.62 14.49 10.04
C HIS A 292 12.44 13.23 10.37
N LEU A 293 13.54 12.95 9.62
CA LEU A 293 14.32 11.71 9.79
C LEU A 293 14.95 11.63 11.19
N ALA A 294 15.46 12.75 11.70
CA ALA A 294 15.99 12.81 13.06
C ALA A 294 14.93 12.50 14.13
N GLU A 295 13.67 12.89 13.90
CA GLU A 295 12.54 12.57 14.77
C GLU A 295 12.20 11.08 14.68
N LEU A 296 12.03 10.54 13.47
CA LEU A 296 11.76 9.12 13.22
C LEU A 296 12.84 8.23 13.84
N LYS A 297 14.10 8.63 13.72
CA LYS A 297 15.23 7.92 14.36
C LYS A 297 15.12 7.90 15.87
N ARG A 298 14.74 9.03 16.50
CA ARG A 298 14.51 9.09 17.95
C ARG A 298 13.33 8.24 18.41
N MET A 299 12.33 8.03 17.55
CA MET A 299 11.22 7.12 17.81
C MET A 299 11.62 5.63 17.68
N GLY A 300 12.82 5.32 17.18
CA GLY A 300 13.29 3.96 16.96
C GLY A 300 13.14 3.44 15.52
N CYS A 301 12.80 4.29 14.55
CA CYS A 301 12.75 3.90 13.15
C CYS A 301 14.15 3.60 12.63
N THR A 302 14.39 2.35 12.24
CA THR A 302 15.68 1.88 11.68
C THR A 302 15.62 1.61 10.19
N ARG A 303 14.44 1.62 9.57
CA ARG A 303 14.22 1.29 8.17
C ARG A 303 13.37 2.36 7.49
N ILE A 304 13.88 2.93 6.43
CA ILE A 304 13.20 3.98 5.66
C ILE A 304 13.12 3.60 4.19
N ILE A 305 12.02 4.00 3.54
CA ILE A 305 11.79 3.75 2.12
C ILE A 305 11.58 5.09 1.42
N VAL A 306 12.26 5.27 0.29
CA VAL A 306 12.06 6.36 -0.66
C VAL A 306 11.48 5.78 -1.95
N ASP A 307 10.22 6.12 -2.26
CA ASP A 307 9.53 5.64 -3.46
C ASP A 307 9.72 6.59 -4.64
N LEU A 308 10.56 6.20 -5.58
CA LEU A 308 10.85 6.90 -6.83
C LEU A 308 10.21 6.21 -8.05
N SER A 309 9.25 5.32 -7.85
CA SER A 309 8.63 4.55 -8.93
C SER A 309 7.93 5.40 -10.00
N GLN A 310 7.57 6.65 -9.68
CA GLN A 310 6.99 7.58 -10.65
C GLN A 310 8.03 8.31 -11.50
N CYS A 311 9.12 8.73 -10.90
CA CYS A 311 10.13 9.55 -11.57
C CYS A 311 11.38 8.77 -12.01
N GLY A 312 11.68 7.62 -11.38
CA GLY A 312 12.92 6.85 -11.54
C GLY A 312 14.05 7.41 -10.67
N ALA A 313 14.87 6.50 -10.12
CA ALA A 313 15.95 6.87 -9.18
C ALA A 313 17.06 7.69 -9.85
N LEU A 314 17.34 7.42 -11.12
CA LEU A 314 18.40 8.09 -11.89
C LEU A 314 17.97 9.42 -12.50
N SER A 315 16.69 9.79 -12.42
CA SER A 315 16.17 11.07 -12.92
C SER A 315 16.66 12.26 -12.10
N ALA A 316 16.53 13.48 -12.65
CA ALA A 316 16.84 14.70 -11.91
C ALA A 316 16.04 14.83 -10.61
N ARG A 317 14.74 14.49 -10.65
CA ARG A 317 13.88 14.48 -9.45
C ARG A 317 14.30 13.40 -8.45
N GLY A 318 14.59 12.18 -8.92
CA GLY A 318 15.07 11.09 -8.06
C GLY A 318 16.36 11.48 -7.32
N LYS A 319 17.34 12.05 -8.02
CA LYS A 319 18.58 12.54 -7.43
C LYS A 319 18.34 13.66 -6.41
N GLN A 320 17.41 14.58 -6.71
CA GLN A 320 17.04 15.65 -5.78
C GLN A 320 16.44 15.08 -4.48
N VAL A 321 15.53 14.08 -4.59
CA VAL A 321 14.90 13.41 -3.43
C VAL A 321 15.96 12.69 -2.59
N LEU A 322 16.87 11.95 -3.23
CA LEU A 322 17.96 11.23 -2.53
C LEU A 322 18.92 12.20 -1.83
N ALA A 323 19.27 13.31 -2.46
CA ALA A 323 20.08 14.35 -1.85
C ALA A 323 19.39 15.00 -0.64
N ALA A 324 18.08 15.29 -0.75
CA ALA A 324 17.30 15.82 0.36
C ALA A 324 17.17 14.80 1.51
N CYS A 325 17.04 13.50 1.19
CA CYS A 325 17.05 12.41 2.17
C CYS A 325 18.39 12.35 2.93
N ALA A 326 19.50 12.42 2.22
CA ALA A 326 20.83 12.39 2.84
C ALA A 326 21.09 13.60 3.76
N ALA A 327 20.51 14.76 3.43
CA ALA A 327 20.65 16.00 4.19
C ALA A 327 19.55 16.21 5.26
N ASP A 328 18.54 15.31 5.35
CA ASP A 328 17.32 15.47 6.15
C ASP A 328 16.66 16.83 5.94
N GLN A 329 16.51 17.24 4.68
CA GLN A 329 15.90 18.51 4.32
C GLN A 329 14.53 18.34 3.68
N PRO A 330 13.53 19.17 4.05
CA PRO A 330 12.21 19.12 3.44
C PRO A 330 12.29 19.46 1.93
N LEU A 331 11.40 18.83 1.17
CA LEU A 331 11.26 19.12 -0.26
C LEU A 331 10.08 20.08 -0.49
N PRO A 332 10.23 21.06 -1.39
CA PRO A 332 9.12 21.92 -1.78
C PRO A 332 8.05 21.10 -2.52
N GLU A 333 6.82 21.61 -2.52
CA GLU A 333 5.67 21.05 -3.23
C GLU A 333 5.31 19.62 -2.80
N THR A 334 5.62 19.26 -1.56
CA THR A 334 5.23 17.99 -0.94
C THR A 334 4.37 18.21 0.29
N THR A 335 3.72 17.15 0.78
CA THR A 335 2.86 17.18 1.97
C THR A 335 3.28 16.11 2.97
N PRO A 336 3.28 16.38 4.28
CA PRO A 336 3.44 15.33 5.29
C PRO A 336 2.18 14.47 5.46
N PHE A 337 1.13 14.73 4.67
CA PHE A 337 -0.14 14.04 4.67
C PHE A 337 -0.73 13.96 6.11
N ASN A 338 -1.08 12.74 6.58
CA ASN A 338 -1.67 12.55 7.90
C ASN A 338 -0.64 12.59 9.05
N TYR A 339 0.65 12.50 8.75
CA TYR A 339 1.70 12.40 9.77
C TYR A 339 1.60 13.45 10.89
N GLN A 340 1.33 14.71 10.52
CA GLN A 340 1.25 15.81 11.51
C GLN A 340 -0.17 16.05 12.06
N ARG A 341 -1.19 15.83 11.23
CA ARG A 341 -2.57 16.21 11.52
C ARG A 341 -3.39 15.09 12.17
N GLY A 342 -2.92 13.85 12.03
CA GLY A 342 -3.69 12.67 12.38
C GLY A 342 -4.79 12.36 11.36
N LEU A 343 -5.47 11.24 11.60
CA LEU A 343 -6.70 10.89 10.89
C LEU A 343 -7.81 11.75 11.47
N ALA A 344 -8.29 12.75 10.72
CA ALA A 344 -9.38 13.64 11.13
C ALA A 344 -10.75 12.94 11.03
#